data_1cc8ca80920889100366c97235ba2484
#
_entry.id   1cc8ca80920889100366c97235ba2484
#
_cell.length_a   1.000
_cell.length_b   1.000
_cell.length_c   1.000
_cell.angle_alpha   90.00
_cell.angle_beta   90.00
_cell.angle_gamma   90.00
#
_symmetry.space_group_name_H-M   'P 1'
#
loop_
_entity.id
_entity.type
_entity.pdbx_description
1 polymer ?
#
loop_
_entity_poly.entity_id
_entity_poly.type
_entity_poly.pdbx_seq_one_letter_code
_entity_poly.pdbx_strand_id
1 'polypeptide(L)' 'MEMDQQALIEAINTTMPFGKYAGRKLLQLPEPYLVWFHGKGFPEGKLGKQLALMYEIKLNGLETMLKPLLTD' A
#
# COMPACT_ATOMS: atom_id res chain seq x y z
N MET A 1 -16.65 1.38 -6.63
CA MET A 1 -15.74 1.35 -7.78
C MET A 1 -14.82 0.16 -7.65
N GLU A 2 -14.70 -0.61 -8.69
CA GLU A 2 -13.82 -1.77 -8.67
C GLU A 2 -12.41 -1.38 -9.06
N MET A 3 -11.45 -2.00 -8.40
CA MET A 3 -10.06 -1.89 -8.81
C MET A 3 -9.73 -3.10 -9.65
N ASP A 4 -9.23 -2.88 -10.85
CA ASP A 4 -8.86 -4.01 -11.69
C ASP A 4 -7.55 -4.62 -11.21
N GLN A 5 -7.25 -5.80 -11.75
CA GLN A 5 -6.10 -6.56 -11.31
C GLN A 5 -4.78 -5.81 -11.55
N GLN A 6 -4.70 -5.10 -12.66
CA GLN A 6 -3.48 -4.36 -12.97
C GLN A 6 -3.28 -3.19 -12.00
N ALA A 7 -4.35 -2.50 -11.65
CA ALA A 7 -4.24 -1.41 -10.68
C ALA A 7 -3.79 -1.92 -9.32
N LEU A 8 -4.27 -3.10 -8.93
CA LEU A 8 -3.84 -3.71 -7.68
C LEU A 8 -2.36 -4.07 -7.71
N ILE A 9 -1.91 -4.71 -8.79
CA ILE A 9 -0.52 -5.07 -8.93
C ILE A 9 0.36 -3.83 -8.95
N GLU A 10 -0.07 -2.79 -9.64
CA GLU A 10 0.67 -1.54 -9.66
C GLU A 10 0.80 -0.95 -8.26
N ALA A 11 -0.30 -0.92 -7.50
CA ALA A 11 -0.27 -0.36 -6.15
C ALA A 11 0.68 -1.15 -5.25
N ILE A 12 0.63 -2.47 -5.33
CA ILE A 12 1.49 -3.35 -4.53
C ILE A 12 2.96 -3.05 -4.80
N ASN A 13 3.31 -2.75 -6.04
CA ASN A 13 4.70 -2.59 -6.47
C ASN A 13 5.16 -1.13 -6.53
N THR A 14 4.28 -0.19 -6.26
CA THR A 14 4.66 1.22 -6.19
C THR A 14 5.60 1.44 -5.02
N THR A 15 6.68 2.19 -5.23
CA THR A 15 7.62 2.48 -4.15
C THR A 15 7.17 3.71 -3.40
N MET A 16 7.40 3.69 -2.08
CA MET A 16 7.10 4.84 -1.23
C MET A 16 8.06 5.97 -1.60
N PRO A 17 7.54 7.14 -1.97
CA PRO A 17 8.40 8.20 -2.51
C PRO A 17 9.07 9.08 -1.45
N PHE A 18 8.69 8.95 -0.18
CA PHE A 18 9.22 9.84 0.85
C PHE A 18 9.18 9.18 2.21
N GLY A 19 9.78 9.82 3.17
CA GLY A 19 9.68 9.45 4.57
C GLY A 19 10.59 8.30 4.95
N LYS A 20 10.30 7.73 6.12
CA LYS A 20 11.15 6.71 6.74
C LYS A 20 11.30 5.47 5.85
N TYR A 21 10.26 5.15 5.10
CA TYR A 21 10.25 3.93 4.29
C TYR A 21 10.36 4.22 2.80
N ALA A 22 10.91 5.38 2.44
CA ALA A 22 11.14 5.71 1.03
C ALA A 22 11.91 4.58 0.34
N GLY A 23 11.46 4.21 -0.87
CA GLY A 23 12.09 3.15 -1.63
C GLY A 23 11.51 1.77 -1.40
N ARG A 24 10.73 1.57 -0.35
CA ARG A 24 10.06 0.29 -0.14
C ARG A 24 8.79 0.21 -0.96
N LYS A 25 8.45 -0.99 -1.40
CA LYS A 25 7.17 -1.19 -2.08
C LYS A 25 6.03 -1.07 -1.07
N LEU A 26 4.90 -0.55 -1.54
CA LEU A 26 3.81 -0.24 -0.62
C LEU A 26 3.31 -1.46 0.13
N LEU A 27 3.26 -2.62 -0.51
CA LEU A 27 2.81 -3.83 0.19
C LEU A 27 3.75 -4.19 1.34
N GLN A 28 5.00 -3.77 1.27
CA GLN A 28 6.02 -4.10 2.27
C GLN A 28 6.08 -3.09 3.40
N LEU A 29 5.22 -2.08 3.41
CA LEU A 29 5.17 -1.12 4.51
C LEU A 29 4.62 -1.81 5.76
N PRO A 30 5.20 -1.54 6.95
CA PRO A 30 4.67 -2.15 8.17
C PRO A 30 3.26 -1.67 8.49
N GLU A 31 2.46 -2.57 9.05
CA GLU A 31 1.10 -2.22 9.42
C GLU A 31 1.04 -1.05 10.40
N PRO A 32 1.87 -1.00 11.46
CA PRO A 32 1.79 0.15 12.37
C PRO A 32 2.04 1.50 11.69
N TYR A 33 2.90 1.51 10.68
CA TYR A 33 3.15 2.74 9.93
C TYR A 33 1.91 3.17 9.17
N LEU A 34 1.22 2.22 8.54
CA LEU A 34 0.00 2.53 7.81
C LEU A 34 -1.12 2.97 8.74
N VAL A 35 -1.23 2.37 9.92
CA VAL A 35 -2.20 2.78 10.91
C VAL A 35 -1.93 4.22 11.35
N TRP A 36 -0.66 4.55 11.63
CA TRP A 36 -0.27 5.91 12.00
C TRP A 36 -0.62 6.89 10.89
N PHE A 37 -0.26 6.55 9.65
CA PHE A 37 -0.49 7.43 8.52
C PHE A 37 -1.98 7.64 8.28
N HIS A 38 -2.77 6.58 8.44
CA HIS A 38 -4.22 6.69 8.34
C HIS A 38 -4.77 7.70 9.35
N GLY A 39 -4.24 7.68 10.57
CA GLY A 39 -4.66 8.63 11.59
C GLY A 39 -4.30 10.08 11.25
N LYS A 40 -3.23 10.28 10.51
CA LYS A 40 -2.85 11.62 10.05
C LYS A 40 -3.60 12.04 8.79
N GLY A 41 -4.11 11.07 8.05
CA GLY A 41 -4.74 11.32 6.76
C GLY A 41 -3.78 11.07 5.62
N PHE A 42 -4.15 10.15 4.74
CA PHE A 42 -3.32 9.87 3.56
C PHE A 42 -3.33 11.07 2.62
N PRO A 43 -2.26 11.28 1.84
CA PRO A 43 -2.24 12.38 0.88
C PRO A 43 -3.31 12.19 -0.18
N GLU A 44 -3.67 13.30 -0.83
CA GLU A 44 -4.61 13.23 -1.93
C GLU A 44 -3.94 12.64 -3.17
N GLY A 45 -4.77 12.18 -4.09
CA GLY A 45 -4.27 11.67 -5.35
C GLY A 45 -4.03 10.18 -5.35
N LYS A 46 -3.29 9.73 -6.36
CA LYS A 46 -3.11 8.30 -6.60
C LYS A 46 -2.40 7.60 -5.44
N LEU A 47 -1.34 8.22 -4.93
CA LEU A 47 -0.58 7.61 -3.83
C LEU A 47 -1.44 7.41 -2.61
N GLY A 48 -2.27 8.41 -2.28
CA GLY A 48 -3.14 8.28 -1.12
C GLY A 48 -4.13 7.13 -1.26
N LYS A 49 -4.68 6.96 -2.46
CA LYS A 49 -5.57 5.84 -2.72
C LYS A 49 -4.85 4.51 -2.61
N GLN A 50 -3.61 4.46 -3.09
CA GLN A 50 -2.82 3.24 -2.99
C GLN A 50 -2.47 2.91 -1.54
N LEU A 51 -2.14 3.93 -0.74
CA LEU A 51 -1.85 3.71 0.68
C LEU A 51 -3.10 3.25 1.42
N ALA A 52 -4.26 3.83 1.09
CA ALA A 52 -5.51 3.40 1.70
C ALA A 52 -5.80 1.93 1.38
N LEU A 53 -5.51 1.51 0.15
CA LEU A 53 -5.69 0.12 -0.24
C LEU A 53 -4.77 -0.80 0.57
N MET A 54 -3.50 -0.40 0.74
CA MET A 54 -2.56 -1.21 1.52
C MET A 54 -3.01 -1.30 2.98
N TYR A 55 -3.54 -0.21 3.51
CA TYR A 55 -4.08 -0.21 4.87
C TYR A 55 -5.20 -1.25 5.01
N GLU A 56 -6.13 -1.27 4.05
CA GLU A 56 -7.21 -2.25 4.07
C GLU A 56 -6.69 -3.68 3.95
N ILE A 57 -5.70 -3.89 3.09
CA ILE A 57 -5.11 -5.20 2.91
C ILE A 57 -4.49 -5.70 4.21
N LYS A 58 -3.75 -4.83 4.90
CA LYS A 58 -3.11 -5.22 6.17
C LYS A 58 -4.16 -5.51 7.23
N LEU A 59 -5.19 -4.66 7.33
CA LEU A 59 -6.23 -4.85 8.34
C LEU A 59 -6.97 -6.17 8.15
N ASN A 60 -7.13 -6.60 6.92
CA ASN A 60 -7.88 -7.81 6.62
C ASN A 60 -6.99 -9.04 6.53
N GLY A 61 -5.71 -8.91 6.83
CA GLY A 61 -4.80 -10.05 6.85
C GLY A 61 -4.53 -10.64 5.48
N LEU A 62 -4.62 -9.85 4.42
CA LEU A 62 -4.49 -10.35 3.06
C LEU A 62 -3.08 -10.22 2.51
N GLU A 63 -2.13 -9.70 3.29
CA GLU A 63 -0.79 -9.44 2.78
C GLU A 63 -0.12 -10.70 2.25
N THR A 64 -0.20 -11.80 3.00
CA THR A 64 0.46 -13.04 2.61
C THR A 64 -0.08 -13.55 1.28
N MET A 65 -1.39 -13.44 1.09
CA MET A 65 -2.02 -13.87 -0.16
C MET A 65 -1.51 -13.06 -1.35
N LEU A 66 -1.17 -11.79 -1.13
CA LEU A 66 -0.79 -10.90 -2.23
C LEU A 66 0.71 -10.81 -2.44
N LYS A 67 1.53 -11.38 -1.55
CA LYS A 67 2.97 -11.35 -1.71
C LYS A 67 3.46 -11.89 -3.05
N PRO A 68 2.86 -12.96 -3.60
CA PRO A 68 3.33 -13.45 -4.91
C PRO A 68 3.21 -12.44 -6.04
N LEU A 69 2.45 -11.37 -5.87
CA LEU A 69 2.31 -10.34 -6.89
C LEU A 69 3.43 -9.30 -6.84
N LEU A 70 4.28 -9.34 -5.82
CA LEU A 70 5.44 -8.45 -5.77
C LEU A 70 6.41 -8.79 -6.89
N THR A 71 6.95 -7.75 -7.51
CA THR A 71 8.00 -7.90 -8.52
C THR A 71 9.30 -7.34 -7.97
N ASP A 72 10.41 -7.75 -8.56
CA ASP A 72 11.72 -7.29 -8.11
C ASP A 72 12.03 -5.86 -8.55
#